data_886e28d6508f94d0d6ea243870fbdfe1
#
_entry.id   886e28d6508f94d0d6ea243870fbdfe1
#
_cell.length_a   1.000
_cell.length_b   1.000
_cell.length_c   1.000
_cell.angle_alpha   90.00
_cell.angle_beta   90.00
_cell.angle_gamma   90.00
#
_symmetry.space_group_name_H-M   'P 1'
#
loop_
_entity.id
_entity.type
_entity.pdbx_description
1 polymer ?
#
loop_
_entity_poly.entity_id
_entity_poly.type
_entity_poly.pdbx_seq_one_letter_code
_entity_poly.pdbx_strand_id
1 'polypeptide(L)'
;RWYVKGDSEKGASIEEIAARAYSGEEIPEGMEGGLDAQVIYDPPNLTYPYGAYIAVVDIDADTAHVSVRRFIAVDDCGVRINPMVVDGQIHGGLAEGIGIALMEVLTFDEEGNCLNSSFMDYLIPTALETPDFELGETVTPCPHHPLGAKGVGESPNVGSPPAIVNAVIDALHETHGVDHIDMPCTPARVWAAMQGRPEPPQ
;
A
#
# COMPACT_ATOMS: atom_id res chain seq x y z
N ARG A 1 15.36 -34.09 -8.61
CA ARG A 1 16.28 -34.32 -9.71
C ARG A 1 15.99 -33.33 -10.83
N TRP A 2 17.04 -32.78 -11.42
CA TRP A 2 16.95 -31.83 -12.52
C TRP A 2 17.21 -32.54 -13.84
N TYR A 3 16.50 -32.16 -14.89
CA TYR A 3 16.60 -32.79 -16.20
C TYR A 3 16.87 -31.74 -17.29
N VAL A 4 17.54 -32.17 -18.33
CA VAL A 4 17.68 -31.34 -19.53
C VAL A 4 16.30 -31.23 -20.21
N LYS A 5 15.86 -30.03 -20.54
CA LYS A 5 14.58 -29.80 -21.23
C LYS A 5 14.51 -30.60 -22.54
N GLY A 6 13.58 -31.53 -22.62
CA GLY A 6 13.40 -32.41 -23.78
C GLY A 6 14.12 -33.76 -23.71
N ASP A 7 14.90 -34.01 -22.65
CA ASP A 7 15.59 -35.29 -22.46
C ASP A 7 15.54 -35.72 -20.98
N SER A 8 14.59 -36.57 -20.63
CA SER A 8 14.40 -37.03 -19.26
C SER A 8 15.46 -38.05 -18.79
N GLU A 9 16.24 -38.59 -19.69
CA GLU A 9 17.34 -39.51 -19.33
C GLU A 9 18.57 -38.75 -18.85
N LYS A 10 18.75 -37.51 -19.31
CA LYS A 10 19.82 -36.63 -18.89
C LYS A 10 19.40 -35.77 -17.70
N GLY A 11 19.69 -36.25 -16.51
CA GLY A 11 19.38 -35.53 -15.27
C GLY A 11 20.32 -35.88 -14.14
N ALA A 12 20.43 -34.97 -13.17
CA ALA A 12 21.22 -35.12 -11.96
C ALA A 12 20.46 -34.62 -10.72
N SER A 13 20.80 -35.14 -9.55
CA SER A 13 20.30 -34.58 -8.29
C SER A 13 20.98 -33.24 -7.98
N ILE A 14 20.45 -32.43 -7.08
CA ILE A 14 21.10 -31.20 -6.68
C ILE A 14 22.43 -31.46 -5.97
N GLU A 15 22.49 -32.55 -5.23
CA GLU A 15 23.72 -32.99 -4.55
C GLU A 15 24.84 -33.36 -5.54
N GLU A 16 24.49 -34.09 -6.62
CA GLU A 16 25.42 -34.44 -7.69
C GLU A 16 25.91 -33.21 -8.43
N ILE A 17 25.01 -32.24 -8.69
CA ILE A 17 25.36 -30.96 -9.35
C ILE A 17 26.25 -30.14 -8.43
N ALA A 18 25.91 -30.02 -7.14
CA ALA A 18 26.69 -29.28 -6.18
C ALA A 18 28.10 -29.88 -6.02
N ALA A 19 28.20 -31.22 -5.87
CA ALA A 19 29.48 -31.90 -5.76
C ALA A 19 30.40 -31.58 -6.95
N ARG A 20 29.90 -31.60 -8.16
CA ARG A 20 30.69 -31.24 -9.36
C ARG A 20 31.02 -29.74 -9.40
N ALA A 21 30.06 -28.88 -9.12
CA ALA A 21 30.28 -27.43 -9.16
C ALA A 21 31.37 -26.96 -8.17
N TYR A 22 31.42 -27.57 -6.97
CA TYR A 22 32.40 -27.20 -5.92
C TYR A 22 33.71 -28.01 -5.95
N SER A 23 33.75 -29.15 -6.68
CA SER A 23 34.99 -29.93 -6.79
C SER A 23 36.06 -29.26 -7.68
N GLY A 24 35.64 -28.34 -8.53
CA GLY A 24 36.54 -27.75 -9.53
C GLY A 24 36.85 -28.66 -10.72
N GLU A 25 36.28 -29.86 -10.77
CA GLU A 25 36.43 -30.81 -11.86
C GLU A 25 35.32 -30.63 -12.90
N GLU A 26 35.65 -30.70 -14.19
CA GLU A 26 34.68 -30.63 -15.30
C GLU A 26 33.81 -29.36 -15.35
N ILE A 27 34.35 -28.22 -14.88
CA ILE A 27 33.66 -26.94 -15.01
C ILE A 27 33.74 -26.48 -16.47
N PRO A 28 32.63 -26.09 -17.11
CA PRO A 28 32.64 -25.58 -18.47
C PRO A 28 33.52 -24.34 -18.63
N GLU A 29 34.17 -24.22 -19.78
CA GLU A 29 35.02 -23.07 -20.07
C GLU A 29 34.23 -21.73 -19.94
N GLY A 30 34.80 -20.78 -19.18
CA GLY A 30 34.20 -19.49 -18.89
C GLY A 30 33.23 -19.45 -17.72
N MET A 31 33.04 -20.57 -16.98
CA MET A 31 32.30 -20.61 -15.73
C MET A 31 33.24 -20.69 -14.52
N GLU A 32 32.83 -20.06 -13.42
CA GLU A 32 33.49 -20.19 -12.12
C GLU A 32 32.96 -21.42 -11.37
N GLY A 33 33.77 -21.98 -10.47
CA GLY A 33 33.34 -23.08 -9.61
C GLY A 33 32.30 -22.61 -8.59
N GLY A 34 31.40 -23.52 -8.22
CA GLY A 34 30.34 -23.25 -7.27
C GLY A 34 28.95 -23.03 -7.91
N LEU A 35 27.96 -22.85 -7.06
CA LEU A 35 26.57 -22.55 -7.45
C LEU A 35 26.14 -21.14 -7.01
N ASP A 36 27.11 -20.35 -6.57
CA ASP A 36 26.88 -18.98 -6.13
C ASP A 36 26.95 -18.03 -7.34
N ALA A 37 26.07 -17.05 -7.35
CA ALA A 37 26.10 -15.98 -8.32
C ALA A 37 25.85 -14.65 -7.62
N GLN A 38 26.65 -13.65 -7.93
CA GLN A 38 26.45 -12.28 -7.47
C GLN A 38 26.33 -11.37 -8.69
N VAL A 39 25.24 -10.61 -8.72
CA VAL A 39 25.00 -9.61 -9.77
C VAL A 39 24.71 -8.29 -9.09
N ILE A 40 25.43 -7.25 -9.50
CA ILE A 40 25.12 -5.86 -9.13
C ILE A 40 24.32 -5.28 -10.30
N TYR A 41 23.09 -4.89 -10.03
CA TYR A 41 22.23 -4.27 -11.01
C TYR A 41 21.91 -2.84 -10.58
N ASP A 42 22.27 -1.88 -11.42
CA ASP A 42 21.93 -0.47 -11.24
C ASP A 42 20.82 -0.11 -12.26
N PRO A 43 19.59 0.13 -11.79
CA PRO A 43 18.50 0.45 -12.70
C PRO A 43 18.71 1.83 -13.34
N PRO A 44 18.46 1.97 -14.64
CA PRO A 44 18.73 3.22 -15.38
C PRO A 44 17.77 4.36 -14.99
N ASN A 45 16.66 4.06 -14.31
CA ASN A 45 15.69 5.06 -13.86
C ASN A 45 14.82 4.52 -12.72
N LEU A 46 14.06 5.42 -12.08
CA LEU A 46 13.07 5.11 -11.06
C LEU A 46 11.83 4.44 -11.67
N THR A 47 11.05 3.79 -10.80
CA THR A 47 9.76 3.18 -11.16
C THR A 47 8.64 3.92 -10.45
N TYR A 48 7.52 4.12 -11.13
CA TYR A 48 6.37 4.86 -10.60
C TYR A 48 5.10 4.03 -10.74
N PRO A 49 4.52 3.51 -9.65
CA PRO A 49 3.18 2.97 -9.67
C PRO A 49 2.17 4.11 -9.83
N TYR A 50 0.94 3.78 -10.16
CA TYR A 50 -0.19 4.70 -10.13
C TYR A 50 -1.48 3.95 -9.81
N GLY A 51 -2.52 4.68 -9.43
CA GLY A 51 -3.81 4.09 -9.13
C GLY A 51 -4.93 5.10 -9.24
N ALA A 52 -6.15 4.59 -9.16
CA ALA A 52 -7.37 5.37 -9.06
C ALA A 52 -8.23 4.81 -7.93
N TYR A 53 -8.78 5.70 -7.10
CA TYR A 53 -9.46 5.34 -5.87
C TYR A 53 -10.80 6.05 -5.76
N ILE A 54 -11.82 5.29 -5.34
CA ILE A 54 -13.16 5.82 -5.08
C ILE A 54 -13.58 5.37 -3.69
N ALA A 55 -13.86 6.32 -2.81
CA ALA A 55 -14.45 6.08 -1.52
C ALA A 55 -15.93 6.46 -1.52
N VAL A 56 -16.76 5.68 -0.83
CA VAL A 56 -18.14 6.00 -0.52
C VAL A 56 -18.28 6.02 0.99
N VAL A 57 -18.69 7.16 1.53
CA VAL A 57 -18.82 7.37 2.97
C VAL A 57 -20.26 7.59 3.39
N ASP A 58 -20.56 7.20 4.62
CA ASP A 58 -21.77 7.60 5.33
C ASP A 58 -21.35 8.48 6.52
N ILE A 59 -22.06 9.59 6.73
CA ILE A 59 -21.83 10.51 7.84
C ILE A 59 -23.08 10.49 8.72
N ASP A 60 -22.91 10.13 9.99
CA ASP A 60 -23.99 10.17 10.97
C ASP A 60 -24.30 11.63 11.33
N ALA A 61 -25.54 12.05 11.12
CA ALA A 61 -25.95 13.46 11.29
C ALA A 61 -25.94 13.92 12.76
N ASP A 62 -26.07 12.99 13.71
CA ASP A 62 -26.15 13.31 15.13
C ASP A 62 -24.78 13.30 15.82
N THR A 63 -23.86 12.47 15.35
CA THR A 63 -22.53 12.28 15.94
C THR A 63 -21.39 12.79 15.07
N ALA A 64 -21.67 13.08 13.79
CA ALA A 64 -20.66 13.40 12.77
C ALA A 64 -19.61 12.29 12.55
N HIS A 65 -19.92 11.06 12.95
CA HIS A 65 -19.06 9.92 12.70
C HIS A 65 -19.07 9.57 11.21
N VAL A 66 -17.87 9.41 10.63
CA VAL A 66 -17.68 9.03 9.24
C VAL A 66 -17.39 7.54 9.17
N SER A 67 -18.15 6.81 8.36
CA SER A 67 -17.91 5.39 8.07
C SER A 67 -17.62 5.21 6.59
N VAL A 68 -16.56 4.50 6.26
CA VAL A 68 -16.25 4.13 4.88
C VAL A 68 -17.07 2.89 4.52
N ARG A 69 -18.15 3.10 3.75
CA ARG A 69 -19.08 2.02 3.36
C ARG A 69 -18.54 1.15 2.24
N ARG A 70 -17.87 1.77 1.26
CA ARG A 70 -17.23 1.09 0.12
C ARG A 70 -15.91 1.76 -0.21
N PHE A 71 -14.96 0.97 -0.62
CA PHE A 71 -13.72 1.48 -1.17
C PHE A 71 -13.31 0.66 -2.38
N ILE A 72 -13.18 1.32 -3.52
CA ILE A 72 -12.75 0.73 -4.78
C ILE A 72 -11.36 1.25 -5.09
N ALA A 73 -10.41 0.35 -5.33
CA ALA A 73 -9.03 0.69 -5.64
C ALA A 73 -8.56 -0.07 -6.88
N VAL A 74 -8.00 0.65 -7.83
CA VAL A 74 -7.37 0.06 -9.02
C VAL A 74 -5.93 0.54 -9.07
N ASP A 75 -4.99 -0.38 -8.91
CA ASP A 75 -3.57 -0.10 -8.87
C ASP A 75 -2.82 -0.68 -10.08
N ASP A 76 -1.79 0.04 -10.53
CA ASP A 76 -0.82 -0.42 -11.53
C ASP A 76 0.59 -0.42 -10.93
N CYS A 77 1.06 -1.58 -10.53
CA CYS A 77 2.43 -1.79 -10.12
C CYS A 77 3.27 -2.52 -11.18
N GLY A 78 2.88 -2.41 -12.45
CA GLY A 78 3.50 -3.16 -13.54
C GLY A 78 3.24 -4.65 -13.42
N VAL A 79 4.24 -5.47 -13.75
CA VAL A 79 4.13 -6.93 -13.64
C VAL A 79 4.09 -7.34 -12.17
N ARG A 80 3.01 -7.98 -11.76
CA ARG A 80 2.81 -8.49 -10.38
C ARG A 80 3.58 -9.79 -10.20
N ILE A 81 4.73 -9.73 -9.53
CA ILE A 81 5.59 -10.91 -9.31
C ILE A 81 4.93 -11.90 -8.35
N ASN A 82 4.30 -11.39 -7.29
CA ASN A 82 3.52 -12.19 -6.36
C ASN A 82 2.19 -11.49 -6.08
N PRO A 83 1.10 -11.88 -6.76
CA PRO A 83 -0.22 -11.25 -6.59
C PRO A 83 -0.72 -11.21 -5.15
N MET A 84 -0.55 -12.29 -4.39
CA MET A 84 -0.99 -12.34 -2.99
C MET A 84 -0.28 -11.29 -2.12
N VAL A 85 1.02 -11.09 -2.32
CA VAL A 85 1.79 -10.06 -1.59
C VAL A 85 1.35 -8.66 -2.02
N VAL A 86 1.14 -8.45 -3.31
CA VAL A 86 0.66 -7.16 -3.84
C VAL A 86 -0.71 -6.82 -3.27
N ASP A 87 -1.67 -7.75 -3.29
CA ASP A 87 -2.99 -7.54 -2.70
C ASP A 87 -2.90 -7.24 -1.19
N GLY A 88 -2.02 -7.94 -0.47
CA GLY A 88 -1.77 -7.67 0.94
C GLY A 88 -1.23 -6.27 1.20
N GLN A 89 -0.32 -5.77 0.36
CA GLN A 89 0.18 -4.39 0.45
C GLN A 89 -0.92 -3.37 0.14
N ILE A 90 -1.76 -3.63 -0.86
CA ILE A 90 -2.88 -2.74 -1.19
C ILE A 90 -3.88 -2.68 -0.03
N HIS A 91 -4.32 -3.82 0.51
CA HIS A 91 -5.22 -3.86 1.67
C HIS A 91 -4.65 -3.09 2.87
N GLY A 92 -3.37 -3.32 3.18
CA GLY A 92 -2.69 -2.65 4.29
C GLY A 92 -2.63 -1.14 4.11
N GLY A 93 -2.22 -0.66 2.93
CA GLY A 93 -2.14 0.77 2.64
C GLY A 93 -3.50 1.46 2.61
N LEU A 94 -4.56 0.78 2.14
CA LEU A 94 -5.93 1.32 2.20
C LEU A 94 -6.42 1.45 3.64
N ALA A 95 -6.16 0.44 4.49
CA ALA A 95 -6.53 0.48 5.90
C ALA A 95 -5.77 1.61 6.64
N GLU A 96 -4.45 1.74 6.41
CA GLU A 96 -3.66 2.85 6.95
C GLU A 96 -4.22 4.21 6.50
N GLY A 97 -4.59 4.33 5.22
CA GLY A 97 -5.17 5.56 4.69
C GLY A 97 -6.52 5.94 5.33
N ILE A 98 -7.33 4.96 5.75
CA ILE A 98 -8.54 5.22 6.56
C ILE A 98 -8.13 5.84 7.91
N GLY A 99 -7.11 5.29 8.56
CA GLY A 99 -6.56 5.83 9.80
C GLY A 99 -6.11 7.28 9.66
N ILE A 100 -5.28 7.56 8.67
CA ILE A 100 -4.77 8.91 8.39
C ILE A 100 -5.91 9.89 8.10
N ALA A 101 -6.90 9.47 7.31
CA ALA A 101 -8.00 10.34 6.92
C ALA A 101 -8.98 10.66 8.04
N LEU A 102 -9.22 9.73 8.98
CA LEU A 102 -10.34 9.80 9.91
C LEU A 102 -9.98 9.77 11.41
N MET A 103 -8.82 9.24 11.79
CA MET A 103 -8.57 8.84 13.18
C MET A 103 -7.22 9.29 13.75
N GLU A 104 -6.14 9.16 13.00
CA GLU A 104 -4.78 9.29 13.51
C GLU A 104 -4.38 10.74 13.72
N VAL A 105 -4.17 11.12 14.96
CA VAL A 105 -3.74 12.46 15.38
C VAL A 105 -2.55 12.34 16.31
N LEU A 106 -1.50 13.11 16.06
CA LEU A 106 -0.42 13.34 17.02
C LEU A 106 -0.60 14.72 17.67
N THR A 107 -0.68 14.74 18.99
CA THR A 107 -0.82 15.97 19.76
C THR A 107 0.39 16.18 20.67
N PHE A 108 0.82 17.44 20.80
CA PHE A 108 1.97 17.81 21.59
C PHE A 108 1.61 18.93 22.57
N ASP A 109 2.26 18.95 23.73
CA ASP A 109 2.18 20.10 24.64
C ASP A 109 3.09 21.25 24.17
N GLU A 110 3.07 22.37 24.91
CA GLU A 110 3.88 23.56 24.59
C GLU A 110 5.39 23.28 24.67
N GLU A 111 5.81 22.25 25.42
CA GLU A 111 7.19 21.81 25.56
C GLU A 111 7.61 20.78 24.49
N GLY A 112 6.68 20.34 23.63
CA GLY A 112 6.94 19.38 22.56
C GLY A 112 6.87 17.91 23.01
N ASN A 113 6.29 17.61 24.16
CA ASN A 113 6.04 16.23 24.57
C ASN A 113 4.79 15.70 23.88
N CYS A 114 4.86 14.45 23.35
CA CYS A 114 3.72 13.78 22.73
C CYS A 114 2.71 13.36 23.81
N LEU A 115 1.47 13.84 23.67
CA LEU A 115 0.40 13.60 24.65
C LEU A 115 -0.35 12.29 24.41
N ASN A 116 -0.31 11.74 23.20
CA ASN A 116 -1.02 10.53 22.80
C ASN A 116 -0.07 9.46 22.24
N SER A 117 0.88 9.05 23.05
CA SER A 117 1.98 8.15 22.67
C SER A 117 1.68 6.66 22.86
N SER A 118 0.43 6.28 23.16
CA SER A 118 0.02 4.90 23.34
C SER A 118 -1.21 4.55 22.50
N PHE A 119 -1.45 3.25 22.24
CA PHE A 119 -2.67 2.81 21.55
C PHE A 119 -3.98 3.05 22.32
N MET A 120 -3.92 3.59 23.52
CA MET A 120 -5.10 4.08 24.26
C MET A 120 -5.56 5.44 23.72
N ASP A 121 -4.64 6.24 23.19
CA ASP A 121 -4.85 7.63 22.81
C ASP A 121 -4.61 7.87 21.32
N TYR A 122 -3.65 7.13 20.71
CA TYR A 122 -3.40 7.13 19.28
C TYR A 122 -4.24 6.04 18.64
N LEU A 123 -5.30 6.45 17.94
CA LEU A 123 -6.26 5.53 17.33
C LEU A 123 -5.78 5.06 15.98
N ILE A 124 -5.73 3.74 15.79
CA ILE A 124 -5.50 3.09 14.50
C ILE A 124 -6.76 2.34 14.07
N PRO A 125 -7.02 2.16 12.78
CA PRO A 125 -8.17 1.40 12.30
C PRO A 125 -8.14 -0.05 12.78
N THR A 126 -9.30 -0.54 13.17
CA THR A 126 -9.54 -1.97 13.42
C THR A 126 -10.32 -2.59 12.27
N ALA A 127 -10.65 -3.87 12.38
CA ALA A 127 -11.49 -4.53 11.39
C ALA A 127 -12.93 -3.97 11.31
N LEU A 128 -13.35 -3.13 12.27
CA LEU A 128 -14.67 -2.50 12.26
C LEU A 128 -14.71 -1.26 11.36
N GLU A 129 -13.61 -0.53 11.25
CA GLU A 129 -13.49 0.68 10.44
C GLU A 129 -13.11 0.38 8.99
N THR A 130 -12.59 -0.82 8.72
CA THR A 130 -12.17 -1.24 7.39
C THR A 130 -13.30 -1.97 6.65
N PRO A 131 -13.78 -1.47 5.49
CA PRO A 131 -14.75 -2.19 4.66
C PRO A 131 -14.08 -3.35 3.91
N ASP A 132 -14.89 -4.20 3.29
CA ASP A 132 -14.41 -5.09 2.25
C ASP A 132 -13.95 -4.26 1.04
N PHE A 133 -12.66 -4.30 0.73
CA PHE A 133 -12.09 -3.55 -0.37
C PHE A 133 -12.37 -4.22 -1.72
N GLU A 134 -12.81 -3.42 -2.69
CA GLU A 134 -13.02 -3.85 -4.07
C GLU A 134 -11.76 -3.51 -4.89
N LEU A 135 -10.91 -4.52 -5.10
CA LEU A 135 -9.63 -4.33 -5.78
C LEU A 135 -9.74 -4.65 -7.27
N GLY A 136 -9.11 -3.80 -8.08
CA GLY A 136 -8.85 -4.02 -9.49
C GLY A 136 -7.39 -3.79 -9.82
N GLU A 137 -6.97 -4.21 -11.01
CA GLU A 137 -5.61 -4.03 -11.47
C GLU A 137 -5.54 -3.60 -12.93
N THR A 138 -4.51 -2.81 -13.23
CA THR A 138 -3.99 -2.62 -14.59
C THR A 138 -2.52 -2.98 -14.61
N VAL A 139 -1.99 -3.30 -15.78
CA VAL A 139 -0.59 -3.73 -15.93
C VAL A 139 0.08 -2.93 -17.03
N THR A 140 0.88 -1.95 -16.63
CA THR A 140 1.79 -1.21 -17.51
C THR A 140 3.22 -1.56 -17.11
N PRO A 141 3.89 -2.48 -17.83
CA PRO A 141 5.24 -2.91 -17.46
C PRO A 141 6.22 -1.74 -17.41
N CYS A 142 7.07 -1.73 -16.36
CA CYS A 142 8.15 -0.76 -16.26
C CYS A 142 9.19 -1.04 -17.36
N PRO A 143 9.58 -0.05 -18.18
CA PRO A 143 10.56 -0.25 -19.26
C PRO A 143 12.02 -0.24 -18.77
N HIS A 144 12.26 0.11 -17.48
CA HIS A 144 13.62 0.37 -16.99
C HIS A 144 14.33 -0.87 -16.46
N HIS A 145 13.66 -2.02 -16.37
CA HIS A 145 14.26 -3.30 -16.00
C HIS A 145 13.45 -4.48 -16.55
N PRO A 146 14.08 -5.66 -16.69
CA PRO A 146 13.47 -6.80 -17.41
C PRO A 146 12.27 -7.43 -16.71
N LEU A 147 12.08 -7.22 -15.40
CA LEU A 147 10.94 -7.77 -14.66
C LEU A 147 9.65 -6.99 -14.94
N GLY A 148 9.74 -5.73 -15.36
CA GLY A 148 8.58 -4.88 -15.62
C GLY A 148 7.75 -4.52 -14.38
N ALA A 149 8.21 -4.86 -13.17
CA ALA A 149 7.52 -4.54 -11.92
C ALA A 149 7.74 -3.09 -11.50
N LYS A 150 6.87 -2.57 -10.64
CA LYS A 150 6.98 -1.26 -9.99
C LYS A 150 6.75 -1.43 -8.49
N GLY A 151 7.11 -0.44 -7.68
CA GLY A 151 6.73 -0.43 -6.28
C GLY A 151 5.21 -0.43 -6.10
N VAL A 152 4.72 -0.94 -4.97
CA VAL A 152 3.29 -0.93 -4.65
C VAL A 152 3.04 -0.58 -3.18
N GLY A 153 4.04 -0.70 -2.32
CA GLY A 153 3.87 -0.58 -0.86
C GLY A 153 3.22 0.72 -0.40
N GLU A 154 3.52 1.84 -1.04
CA GLU A 154 3.01 3.17 -0.66
C GLU A 154 1.88 3.68 -1.56
N SER A 155 1.66 3.06 -2.74
CA SER A 155 0.67 3.53 -3.71
C SER A 155 -0.73 3.70 -3.10
N PRO A 156 -1.29 2.69 -2.40
CA PRO A 156 -2.63 2.82 -1.82
C PRO A 156 -2.70 3.87 -0.71
N ASN A 157 -1.63 4.02 0.06
CA ASN A 157 -1.58 4.98 1.16
C ASN A 157 -1.49 6.44 0.69
N VAL A 158 -0.90 6.67 -0.49
CA VAL A 158 -0.89 8.02 -1.10
C VAL A 158 -2.28 8.43 -1.60
N GLY A 159 -3.04 7.50 -2.16
CA GLY A 159 -4.31 7.79 -2.82
C GLY A 159 -5.55 7.68 -1.91
N SER A 160 -5.51 6.85 -0.88
CA SER A 160 -6.69 6.58 -0.04
C SER A 160 -7.11 7.76 0.86
N PRO A 161 -6.22 8.48 1.56
CA PRO A 161 -6.63 9.61 2.37
C PRO A 161 -7.35 10.70 1.57
N PRO A 162 -6.82 11.19 0.43
CA PRO A 162 -7.52 12.20 -0.36
C PRO A 162 -8.84 11.68 -0.95
N ALA A 163 -8.94 10.40 -1.31
CA ALA A 163 -10.20 9.83 -1.79
C ALA A 163 -11.30 9.87 -0.71
N ILE A 164 -10.93 9.55 0.54
CA ILE A 164 -11.86 9.60 1.69
C ILE A 164 -12.25 11.04 2.01
N VAL A 165 -11.30 11.96 2.10
CA VAL A 165 -11.57 13.36 2.43
C VAL A 165 -12.43 14.01 1.36
N ASN A 166 -12.16 13.74 0.08
CA ASN A 166 -13.00 14.21 -1.02
C ASN A 166 -14.45 13.69 -0.90
N ALA A 167 -14.63 12.42 -0.52
CA ALA A 167 -15.96 11.85 -0.31
C ALA A 167 -16.69 12.50 0.89
N VAL A 168 -15.96 12.83 1.96
CA VAL A 168 -16.52 13.57 3.12
C VAL A 168 -16.94 14.97 2.71
N ILE A 169 -16.09 15.69 1.98
CA ILE A 169 -16.41 17.05 1.49
C ILE A 169 -17.61 16.99 0.54
N ASP A 170 -17.63 16.05 -0.41
CA ASP A 170 -18.75 15.88 -1.36
C ASP A 170 -20.08 15.66 -0.63
N ALA A 171 -20.09 14.79 0.40
CA ALA A 171 -21.27 14.54 1.22
C ALA A 171 -21.76 15.78 2.00
N LEU A 172 -20.85 16.64 2.43
CA LEU A 172 -21.15 17.83 3.23
C LEU A 172 -21.39 19.08 2.39
N HIS A 173 -20.90 19.12 1.16
CA HIS A 173 -20.99 20.29 0.29
C HIS A 173 -22.45 20.69 0.02
N GLU A 174 -23.26 19.76 -0.45
CA GLU A 174 -24.66 20.05 -0.79
C GLU A 174 -25.54 20.35 0.43
N THR A 175 -25.23 19.72 1.57
CA THR A 175 -26.08 19.79 2.75
C THR A 175 -25.67 20.89 3.73
N HIS A 176 -24.39 21.23 3.81
CA HIS A 176 -23.83 22.16 4.80
C HIS A 176 -22.95 23.26 4.17
N GLY A 177 -22.72 23.23 2.85
CA GLY A 177 -21.88 24.21 2.17
C GLY A 177 -20.40 24.10 2.52
N VAL A 178 -19.92 22.92 2.90
CA VAL A 178 -18.53 22.67 3.26
C VAL A 178 -17.71 22.47 1.99
N ASP A 179 -16.71 23.33 1.77
CA ASP A 179 -15.80 23.25 0.63
C ASP A 179 -14.43 22.68 0.99
N HIS A 180 -14.10 22.66 2.27
CA HIS A 180 -12.81 22.18 2.78
C HIS A 180 -12.93 21.69 4.22
N ILE A 181 -12.13 20.67 4.54
CA ILE A 181 -11.90 20.17 5.91
C ILE A 181 -10.48 19.60 5.98
N ASP A 182 -9.74 19.95 7.05
CA ASP A 182 -8.40 19.45 7.28
C ASP A 182 -8.42 18.00 7.80
N MET A 183 -7.44 17.19 7.36
CA MET A 183 -7.23 15.85 7.92
C MET A 183 -6.67 15.90 9.35
N PRO A 184 -7.01 14.90 10.15
CA PRO A 184 -8.00 13.86 9.96
C PRO A 184 -9.42 14.41 10.15
N CYS A 185 -10.38 13.88 9.37
CA CYS A 185 -11.82 14.21 9.48
C CYS A 185 -12.43 13.51 10.71
N THR A 186 -11.94 13.86 11.90
CA THR A 186 -12.47 13.34 13.15
C THR A 186 -13.92 13.81 13.37
N PRO A 187 -14.75 13.09 14.15
CA PRO A 187 -16.12 13.51 14.44
C PRO A 187 -16.22 14.96 14.94
N ALA A 188 -15.28 15.42 15.76
CA ALA A 188 -15.25 16.79 16.26
C ALA A 188 -15.05 17.83 15.14
N ARG A 189 -14.16 17.56 14.18
CA ARG A 189 -13.90 18.43 13.03
C ARG A 189 -15.07 18.43 12.04
N VAL A 190 -15.58 17.25 11.71
CA VAL A 190 -16.76 17.11 10.85
C VAL A 190 -17.95 17.81 11.46
N TRP A 191 -18.19 17.65 12.78
CA TRP A 191 -19.24 18.37 13.48
C TRP A 191 -19.08 19.90 13.41
N ALA A 192 -17.87 20.41 13.65
CA ALA A 192 -17.59 21.84 13.55
C ALA A 192 -17.88 22.37 12.13
N ALA A 193 -17.43 21.64 11.11
CA ALA A 193 -17.69 21.99 9.71
C ALA A 193 -19.20 22.01 9.40
N MET A 194 -19.97 21.01 9.84
CA MET A 194 -21.43 20.96 9.69
C MET A 194 -22.16 22.15 10.35
N GLN A 195 -21.57 22.72 11.42
CA GLN A 195 -22.13 23.88 12.12
C GLN A 195 -21.58 25.21 11.63
N GLY A 196 -20.73 25.24 10.60
CA GLY A 196 -20.06 26.45 10.13
C GLY A 196 -19.15 27.09 11.18
N ARG A 197 -18.56 26.28 12.09
CA ARG A 197 -17.66 26.71 13.15
C ARG A 197 -16.20 26.49 12.76
N PRO A 198 -15.26 27.25 13.34
CA PRO A 198 -13.86 26.92 13.19
C PRO A 198 -13.53 25.49 13.63
N GLU A 199 -12.64 24.85 12.92
CA GLU A 199 -12.16 23.53 13.31
C GLU A 199 -11.51 23.57 14.71
N PRO A 200 -11.74 22.55 15.55
CA PRO A 200 -11.04 22.46 16.84
C PRO A 200 -9.55 22.28 16.59
N PRO A 201 -8.67 22.80 17.48
CA PRO A 201 -7.24 22.53 17.41
C PRO A 201 -6.96 21.02 17.48
N GLN A 202 -5.83 20.64 16.92
CA GLN A 202 -5.32 19.27 17.01
C GLN A 202 -4.88 18.95 18.42
#